data_68d6d18dff8caf49beabc8a8294ff393
#
_entry.id   68d6d18dff8caf49beabc8a8294ff393
#
_cell.length_a   1.000
_cell.length_b   1.000
_cell.length_c   1.000
_cell.angle_alpha   90.00
_cell.angle_beta   90.00
_cell.angle_gamma   90.00
#
_symmetry.space_group_name_H-M   'P 1'
#
loop_
_entity.id
_entity.type
_entity.pdbx_description
1 polymer ?
#
loop_
_entity_poly.entity_id
_entity_poly.type
_entity_poly.pdbx_seq_one_letter_code
_entity_poly.pdbx_strand_id
1 'polypeptide(L)'
;MNRLSCSAIIIGCALLSSCAPTKSDISLNDIVIANVTLVDAKQGLQEGVTVTIRGDEIVGVLKDLSTDGSVDAATASAVKVIDGTGKYLIPGLWDMHVHLTYDDRFTDLMPQTFLRWGITSVRDTGGMMKDLAPVIARMRAPGAVSPRVYFSGPLLDGRHVVYDGGARPLIGTQNSDVEQARENVRRLKAGGADFIKIYELVTPEVFAALVDEASLQSLPIAAHVPLHMLASTVGNQVGTMEHLRNIELDCAENAEALLAIRIEALTADNIESGYALRGSLHKLQRLDAIAALDETRCAKVLASLTETIQVPTLRLNAMPLAPPYEQNDWNDAISAMQPEVRQEWNAPNQYIPEDYEQRDLRFSNYSLSMVKRMLDAGVPVGAGTDTPIALAIPGYSLHRELEMLVRAGMTPLQALEAATIRPTEFLGIEDEMGTIEVGKRADLVLLSANPLEDIRHTRQIDTVISKGKIVPRLISKQAR
;
A
#
# COMPACT_ATOMS: atom_id res chain seq x y z
N MET A 1 -47.96 -13.84 -58.52
CA MET A 1 -46.60 -13.90 -59.09
C MET A 1 -45.73 -12.90 -58.31
N ASN A 2 -45.13 -13.34 -57.21
CA ASN A 2 -44.12 -12.54 -56.49
C ASN A 2 -43.09 -13.50 -55.95
N ARG A 3 -41.85 -13.33 -56.39
CA ARG A 3 -40.70 -14.14 -55.99
C ARG A 3 -40.18 -13.66 -54.66
N LEU A 4 -40.12 -14.53 -53.68
CA LEU A 4 -39.38 -14.33 -52.40
C LEU A 4 -37.90 -14.60 -52.66
N SER A 5 -37.08 -13.60 -52.37
CA SER A 5 -35.61 -13.69 -52.35
C SER A 5 -35.14 -14.02 -50.91
N CYS A 6 -34.58 -15.20 -50.70
CA CYS A 6 -33.90 -15.55 -49.44
C CYS A 6 -32.47 -15.03 -49.47
N SER A 7 -32.16 -14.06 -48.58
CA SER A 7 -30.76 -13.64 -48.29
C SER A 7 -30.20 -14.52 -47.15
N ALA A 8 -29.21 -15.31 -47.47
CA ALA A 8 -28.44 -16.08 -46.48
C ALA A 8 -27.47 -15.16 -45.74
N ILE A 9 -27.59 -15.06 -44.43
CA ILE A 9 -26.63 -14.39 -43.54
C ILE A 9 -25.54 -15.42 -43.22
N ILE A 10 -24.32 -15.17 -43.71
CA ILE A 10 -23.12 -15.92 -43.35
C ILE A 10 -22.58 -15.31 -42.07
N ILE A 11 -22.73 -16.01 -40.93
CA ILE A 11 -22.06 -15.66 -39.69
C ILE A 11 -20.63 -16.17 -39.76
N GLY A 12 -19.69 -15.27 -40.00
CA GLY A 12 -18.26 -15.56 -39.92
C GLY A 12 -17.84 -15.69 -38.46
N CYS A 13 -17.57 -16.92 -38.00
CA CYS A 13 -16.82 -17.16 -36.76
C CYS A 13 -15.38 -16.69 -36.96
N ALA A 14 -15.03 -15.54 -36.38
CA ALA A 14 -13.64 -15.16 -36.22
C ALA A 14 -13.02 -16.02 -35.10
N LEU A 15 -12.27 -17.04 -35.47
CA LEU A 15 -11.38 -17.77 -34.58
C LEU A 15 -10.25 -16.81 -34.18
N LEU A 16 -10.33 -16.25 -32.96
CA LEU A 16 -9.20 -15.61 -32.31
C LEU A 16 -8.18 -16.72 -31.97
N SER A 17 -7.23 -16.93 -32.88
CA SER A 17 -6.03 -17.72 -32.60
C SER A 17 -5.21 -16.95 -31.58
N SER A 18 -5.20 -17.39 -30.31
CA SER A 18 -4.21 -16.97 -29.34
C SER A 18 -2.86 -17.56 -29.79
N CYS A 19 -2.04 -16.77 -30.47
CA CYS A 19 -0.65 -17.14 -30.71
C CYS A 19 0.09 -17.12 -29.37
N ALA A 20 0.35 -18.30 -28.81
CA ALA A 20 1.39 -18.45 -27.79
C ALA A 20 2.73 -18.03 -28.41
N PRO A 21 3.58 -17.22 -27.75
CA PRO A 21 4.86 -16.81 -28.29
C PRO A 21 5.75 -18.04 -28.55
N THR A 22 6.25 -18.12 -29.77
CA THR A 22 7.19 -19.18 -30.16
C THR A 22 8.62 -18.79 -29.81
N LYS A 23 9.51 -19.77 -29.64
CA LYS A 23 10.93 -19.66 -29.24
C LYS A 23 11.79 -18.60 -29.98
N SER A 24 11.28 -17.94 -31.01
CA SER A 24 12.00 -17.03 -31.89
C SER A 24 11.91 -15.54 -31.57
N ASP A 25 11.19 -15.16 -30.49
CA ASP A 25 10.84 -13.75 -30.25
C ASP A 25 11.69 -13.02 -29.18
N ILE A 26 12.87 -13.57 -28.78
CA ILE A 26 13.77 -12.86 -27.85
C ILE A 26 14.54 -11.78 -28.62
N SER A 27 14.39 -10.52 -28.16
CA SER A 27 15.06 -9.35 -28.76
C SER A 27 16.36 -9.00 -28.01
N LEU A 28 17.29 -8.32 -28.70
CA LEU A 28 18.62 -7.96 -28.18
C LEU A 28 18.65 -7.14 -26.90
N ASN A 29 17.52 -6.54 -26.46
CA ASN A 29 17.45 -5.73 -25.25
C ASN A 29 16.56 -6.36 -24.17
N ASP A 30 16.17 -7.61 -24.34
CA ASP A 30 15.31 -8.30 -23.37
C ASP A 30 16.11 -8.68 -22.10
N ILE A 31 15.40 -8.74 -20.97
CA ILE A 31 15.89 -9.35 -19.75
C ILE A 31 15.18 -10.69 -19.61
N VAL A 32 15.96 -11.76 -19.43
CA VAL A 32 15.44 -13.11 -19.23
C VAL A 32 15.83 -13.59 -17.85
N ILE A 33 14.85 -13.95 -17.03
CA ILE A 33 15.04 -14.62 -15.75
C ILE A 33 14.75 -16.09 -15.97
N ALA A 34 15.80 -16.91 -15.99
CA ALA A 34 15.72 -18.32 -16.37
C ALA A 34 15.62 -19.24 -15.14
N ASN A 35 14.79 -20.28 -15.24
CA ASN A 35 14.67 -21.36 -14.25
C ASN A 35 14.40 -20.87 -12.82
N VAL A 36 13.43 -19.98 -12.65
CA VAL A 36 13.07 -19.42 -11.35
C VAL A 36 11.79 -20.08 -10.80
N THR A 37 11.61 -20.08 -9.49
CA THR A 37 10.33 -20.41 -8.87
C THR A 37 9.49 -19.13 -8.74
N LEU A 38 8.36 -19.06 -9.46
CA LEU A 38 7.40 -17.97 -9.26
C LEU A 38 6.64 -18.15 -7.95
N VAL A 39 6.42 -17.07 -7.24
CA VAL A 39 5.50 -16.98 -6.10
C VAL A 39 4.54 -15.82 -6.36
N ASP A 40 3.35 -16.17 -6.80
CA ASP A 40 2.31 -15.24 -7.18
C ASP A 40 1.04 -15.52 -6.37
N ALA A 41 0.44 -14.49 -5.79
CA ALA A 41 -0.69 -14.67 -4.88
C ALA A 41 -1.95 -15.23 -5.57
N LYS A 42 -2.10 -15.00 -6.88
CA LYS A 42 -3.21 -15.53 -7.68
C LYS A 42 -2.94 -16.93 -8.23
N GLN A 43 -1.69 -17.18 -8.66
CA GLN A 43 -1.31 -18.42 -9.34
C GLN A 43 -0.61 -19.44 -8.42
N GLY A 44 -0.22 -19.03 -7.21
CA GLY A 44 0.52 -19.85 -6.26
C GLY A 44 2.00 -19.99 -6.62
N LEU A 45 2.59 -21.14 -6.26
CA LEU A 45 3.99 -21.45 -6.48
C LEU A 45 4.14 -22.26 -7.77
N GLN A 46 5.05 -21.81 -8.67
CA GLN A 46 5.35 -22.49 -9.94
C GLN A 46 6.87 -22.60 -10.13
N GLU A 47 7.38 -23.81 -10.18
CA GLU A 47 8.80 -24.09 -10.36
C GLU A 47 9.21 -24.16 -11.84
N GLY A 48 10.49 -23.88 -12.12
CA GLY A 48 11.09 -24.05 -13.46
C GLY A 48 10.59 -23.06 -14.50
N VAL A 49 10.18 -21.86 -14.08
CA VAL A 49 9.62 -20.85 -14.97
C VAL A 49 10.72 -19.94 -15.54
N THR A 50 10.60 -19.57 -16.81
CA THR A 50 11.40 -18.52 -17.44
C THR A 50 10.53 -17.32 -17.75
N VAL A 51 10.94 -16.14 -17.28
CA VAL A 51 10.24 -14.86 -17.49
C VAL A 51 11.05 -13.99 -18.41
N THR A 52 10.43 -13.48 -19.47
CA THR A 52 11.03 -12.56 -20.44
C THR A 52 10.42 -11.18 -20.33
N ILE A 53 11.26 -10.16 -20.20
CA ILE A 53 10.90 -8.76 -20.04
C ILE A 53 11.42 -7.96 -21.23
N ARG A 54 10.55 -7.15 -21.84
CA ARG A 54 10.88 -6.23 -22.93
C ARG A 54 10.39 -4.82 -22.59
N GLY A 55 11.32 -3.87 -22.48
CA GLY A 55 10.95 -2.52 -22.03
C GLY A 55 10.37 -2.57 -20.63
N ASP A 56 9.14 -2.09 -20.44
CA ASP A 56 8.40 -2.06 -19.17
C ASP A 56 7.36 -3.18 -19.06
N GLU A 57 7.43 -4.24 -19.88
CA GLU A 57 6.38 -5.25 -19.98
C GLU A 57 6.94 -6.67 -19.87
N ILE A 58 6.17 -7.57 -19.27
CA ILE A 58 6.39 -9.02 -19.26
C ILE A 58 5.84 -9.56 -20.57
N VAL A 59 6.72 -10.02 -21.47
CA VAL A 59 6.34 -10.53 -22.79
C VAL A 59 6.33 -12.05 -22.86
N GLY A 60 6.84 -12.75 -21.86
CA GLY A 60 6.85 -14.22 -21.82
C GLY A 60 6.91 -14.74 -20.39
N VAL A 61 6.07 -15.76 -20.10
CA VAL A 61 6.10 -16.59 -18.89
C VAL A 61 5.96 -18.03 -19.35
N LEU A 62 7.06 -18.79 -19.32
CA LEU A 62 7.12 -20.14 -19.89
C LEU A 62 7.58 -21.12 -18.84
N LYS A 63 6.84 -22.22 -18.66
CA LYS A 63 7.23 -23.34 -17.81
C LYS A 63 8.02 -24.35 -18.63
N ASP A 64 9.05 -24.94 -18.04
CA ASP A 64 9.85 -26.04 -18.62
C ASP A 64 10.46 -25.74 -20.02
N LEU A 65 11.16 -24.61 -20.14
CA LEU A 65 12.16 -24.55 -21.17
C LEU A 65 13.33 -25.45 -20.71
N SER A 66 13.28 -26.75 -21.07
CA SER A 66 14.45 -27.61 -20.95
C SER A 66 15.65 -26.87 -21.53
N THR A 67 16.80 -26.95 -20.87
CA THR A 67 18.07 -26.29 -21.17
C THR A 67 18.61 -26.56 -22.59
N ASP A 68 17.92 -27.34 -23.42
CA ASP A 68 18.18 -27.54 -24.87
C ASP A 68 17.73 -26.39 -25.78
N GLY A 69 17.10 -25.36 -25.23
CA GLY A 69 16.85 -24.11 -25.94
C GLY A 69 18.13 -23.29 -26.03
N SER A 70 19.10 -23.69 -26.85
CA SER A 70 20.22 -22.87 -27.23
C SER A 70 19.67 -21.54 -27.78
N VAL A 71 19.66 -20.50 -26.95
CA VAL A 71 19.78 -19.13 -27.46
C VAL A 71 21.06 -19.21 -28.29
N ASP A 72 21.00 -18.96 -29.59
CA ASP A 72 22.22 -19.02 -30.38
C ASP A 72 23.27 -18.09 -29.75
N ALA A 73 24.54 -18.45 -29.85
CA ALA A 73 25.62 -17.74 -29.16
C ALA A 73 25.68 -16.24 -29.50
N ALA A 74 25.13 -15.82 -30.64
CA ALA A 74 25.07 -14.43 -31.06
C ALA A 74 23.93 -13.68 -30.34
N THR A 75 22.79 -14.31 -30.13
CA THR A 75 21.63 -13.76 -29.36
C THR A 75 21.93 -13.78 -27.86
N ALA A 76 22.62 -14.81 -27.34
CA ALA A 76 23.04 -14.92 -25.94
C ALA A 76 24.00 -13.80 -25.49
N SER A 77 24.79 -13.23 -26.40
CA SER A 77 25.74 -12.16 -26.07
C SER A 77 25.10 -10.78 -25.88
N ALA A 78 23.86 -10.60 -26.29
CA ALA A 78 23.16 -9.31 -26.27
C ALA A 78 21.94 -9.30 -25.36
N VAL A 79 21.47 -10.46 -24.91
CA VAL A 79 20.36 -10.62 -23.96
C VAL A 79 20.89 -10.67 -22.51
N LYS A 80 20.31 -9.91 -21.61
CA LYS A 80 20.68 -9.97 -20.18
C LYS A 80 19.98 -11.12 -19.49
N VAL A 81 20.68 -12.24 -19.33
CA VAL A 81 20.17 -13.42 -18.63
C VAL A 81 20.51 -13.36 -17.14
N ILE A 82 19.49 -13.57 -16.30
CA ILE A 82 19.60 -13.74 -14.83
C ILE A 82 19.31 -15.20 -14.52
N ASP A 83 20.23 -15.87 -13.86
CA ASP A 83 20.01 -17.23 -13.35
C ASP A 83 19.10 -17.19 -12.11
N GLY A 84 17.92 -17.76 -12.26
CA GLY A 84 16.90 -17.89 -11.23
C GLY A 84 16.95 -19.22 -10.47
N THR A 85 17.89 -20.09 -10.78
CA THR A 85 17.99 -21.41 -10.15
C THR A 85 18.08 -21.31 -8.62
N GLY A 86 17.15 -21.97 -7.93
CA GLY A 86 17.03 -21.92 -6.47
C GLY A 86 16.55 -20.58 -5.89
N LYS A 87 16.08 -19.67 -6.73
CA LYS A 87 15.56 -18.36 -6.32
C LYS A 87 14.05 -18.27 -6.56
N TYR A 88 13.44 -17.25 -5.95
CA TYR A 88 12.00 -17.02 -5.95
C TYR A 88 11.69 -15.66 -6.53
N LEU A 89 10.81 -15.61 -7.53
CA LEU A 89 10.39 -14.36 -8.17
C LEU A 89 8.98 -14.01 -7.70
N ILE A 90 8.84 -12.82 -7.13
CA ILE A 90 7.56 -12.24 -6.72
C ILE A 90 7.26 -10.99 -7.54
N PRO A 91 5.99 -10.57 -7.68
CA PRO A 91 5.67 -9.23 -8.15
C PRO A 91 6.34 -8.18 -7.29
N GLY A 92 6.65 -7.03 -7.86
CA GLY A 92 7.18 -5.91 -7.10
C GLY A 92 6.23 -5.47 -5.99
N LEU A 93 6.79 -5.24 -4.80
CA LEU A 93 5.99 -4.90 -3.62
C LEU A 93 5.46 -3.47 -3.68
N TRP A 94 4.30 -3.26 -3.10
CA TRP A 94 3.65 -1.96 -2.89
C TRP A 94 3.62 -1.59 -1.42
N ASP A 95 3.88 -0.31 -1.14
CA ASP A 95 3.52 0.30 0.14
C ASP A 95 2.28 1.18 -0.07
N MET A 96 1.13 0.73 0.46
CA MET A 96 -0.16 1.40 0.27
C MET A 96 -0.32 2.68 1.09
N HIS A 97 0.63 3.02 1.97
CA HIS A 97 0.48 4.18 2.84
C HIS A 97 1.83 4.82 3.17
N VAL A 98 2.20 5.83 2.40
CA VAL A 98 3.42 6.61 2.63
C VAL A 98 3.12 8.10 2.56
N HIS A 99 4.05 8.91 3.07
CA HIS A 99 4.04 10.37 3.01
C HIS A 99 5.39 10.90 2.55
N LEU A 100 5.54 11.16 1.25
CA LEU A 100 6.81 11.53 0.62
C LEU A 100 7.35 12.89 1.06
N THR A 101 6.49 13.77 1.57
CA THR A 101 6.82 15.14 1.97
C THR A 101 6.49 15.46 3.43
N TYR A 102 6.34 14.42 4.27
CA TYR A 102 6.05 14.61 5.69
C TYR A 102 7.26 15.14 6.47
N ASP A 103 8.45 14.70 6.11
CA ASP A 103 9.73 15.06 6.74
C ASP A 103 10.79 15.18 5.64
N ASP A 104 11.29 16.39 5.42
CA ASP A 104 12.22 16.72 4.34
C ASP A 104 13.51 15.89 4.38
N ARG A 105 13.90 15.40 5.55
CA ARG A 105 15.08 14.53 5.72
C ARG A 105 14.97 13.23 4.94
N PHE A 106 13.74 12.79 4.61
CA PHE A 106 13.50 11.54 3.90
C PHE A 106 13.15 11.73 2.43
N THR A 107 12.59 12.87 2.04
CA THR A 107 12.00 13.12 0.72
C THR A 107 12.90 12.68 -0.44
N ASP A 108 14.17 13.10 -0.44
CA ASP A 108 15.08 12.80 -1.56
C ASP A 108 15.65 11.38 -1.53
N LEU A 109 15.73 10.75 -0.36
CA LEU A 109 16.28 9.40 -0.22
C LEU A 109 15.23 8.29 -0.38
N MET A 110 13.95 8.58 -0.12
CA MET A 110 12.86 7.60 -0.17
C MET A 110 12.81 6.80 -1.47
N PRO A 111 12.89 7.40 -2.69
CA PRO A 111 12.73 6.64 -3.91
C PRO A 111 13.75 5.50 -4.06
N GLN A 112 15.01 5.77 -3.74
CA GLN A 112 16.08 4.77 -3.83
C GLN A 112 15.98 3.74 -2.71
N THR A 113 15.58 4.19 -1.50
CA THR A 113 15.45 3.30 -0.34
C THR A 113 14.27 2.33 -0.53
N PHE A 114 13.15 2.78 -1.09
CA PHE A 114 12.05 1.89 -1.47
C PHE A 114 12.52 0.80 -2.42
N LEU A 115 13.18 1.17 -3.52
CA LEU A 115 13.67 0.19 -4.49
C LEU A 115 14.71 -0.78 -3.89
N ARG A 116 15.58 -0.30 -3.00
CA ARG A 116 16.54 -1.16 -2.29
C ARG A 116 15.85 -2.31 -1.56
N TRP A 117 14.66 -2.07 -1.01
CA TRP A 117 13.87 -3.04 -0.28
C TRP A 117 12.76 -3.70 -1.13
N GLY A 118 12.86 -3.64 -2.47
CA GLY A 118 11.93 -4.31 -3.38
C GLY A 118 10.55 -3.65 -3.49
N ILE A 119 10.38 -2.46 -2.93
CA ILE A 119 9.14 -1.70 -3.08
C ILE A 119 9.22 -0.93 -4.41
N THR A 120 8.49 -1.41 -5.41
CA THR A 120 8.50 -0.87 -6.77
C THR A 120 7.34 0.09 -7.05
N SER A 121 6.39 0.14 -6.13
CA SER A 121 5.25 1.06 -6.21
C SER A 121 4.87 1.59 -4.84
N VAL A 122 4.45 2.85 -4.76
CA VAL A 122 4.02 3.49 -3.52
C VAL A 122 2.74 4.31 -3.73
N ARG A 123 1.91 4.36 -2.69
CA ARG A 123 0.72 5.22 -2.61
C ARG A 123 0.95 6.31 -1.57
N ASP A 124 1.19 7.55 -2.03
CA ASP A 124 1.28 8.72 -1.13
C ASP A 124 -0.11 9.16 -0.73
N THR A 125 -0.37 9.10 0.57
CA THR A 125 -1.70 9.34 1.16
C THR A 125 -1.84 10.71 1.82
N GLY A 126 -0.89 11.61 1.61
CA GLY A 126 -1.00 12.98 2.15
C GLY A 126 0.24 13.82 1.99
N GLY A 127 0.11 14.91 1.25
CA GLY A 127 1.12 15.96 1.06
C GLY A 127 0.55 17.16 0.34
N MET A 128 0.97 18.38 0.70
CA MET A 128 0.53 19.59 -0.01
C MET A 128 1.02 19.57 -1.44
N MET A 129 0.14 19.87 -2.40
CA MET A 129 0.48 19.82 -3.84
C MET A 129 1.70 20.67 -4.21
N LYS A 130 1.94 21.80 -3.54
CA LYS A 130 3.11 22.65 -3.79
C LYS A 130 4.45 21.94 -3.49
N ASP A 131 4.47 21.04 -2.50
CA ASP A 131 5.65 20.30 -2.05
C ASP A 131 5.72 18.93 -2.74
N LEU A 132 4.57 18.29 -2.94
CA LEU A 132 4.46 16.94 -3.48
C LEU A 132 4.65 16.90 -5.01
N ALA A 133 4.06 17.83 -5.76
CA ALA A 133 4.11 17.80 -7.23
C ALA A 133 5.55 17.80 -7.81
N PRO A 134 6.52 18.55 -7.29
CA PRO A 134 7.91 18.45 -7.75
C PRO A 134 8.54 17.07 -7.49
N VAL A 135 8.21 16.42 -6.37
CA VAL A 135 8.68 15.07 -6.04
C VAL A 135 8.11 14.05 -7.02
N ILE A 136 6.78 14.10 -7.24
CA ILE A 136 6.08 13.24 -8.21
C ILE A 136 6.65 13.42 -9.62
N ALA A 137 6.87 14.66 -10.05
CA ALA A 137 7.45 14.95 -11.36
C ALA A 137 8.84 14.30 -11.53
N ARG A 138 9.71 14.40 -10.51
CA ARG A 138 11.01 13.72 -10.53
C ARG A 138 10.88 12.19 -10.58
N MET A 139 9.99 11.60 -9.79
CA MET A 139 9.78 10.15 -9.76
C MET A 139 9.15 9.60 -11.04
N ARG A 140 8.32 10.40 -11.72
CA ARG A 140 7.67 10.03 -13.00
C ARG A 140 8.52 10.40 -14.23
N ALA A 141 9.63 11.10 -14.06
CA ALA A 141 10.49 11.52 -15.18
C ALA A 141 11.02 10.32 -15.98
N PRO A 142 11.14 10.43 -17.31
CA PRO A 142 11.73 9.37 -18.13
C PRO A 142 13.11 8.95 -17.62
N GLY A 143 13.30 7.67 -17.38
CA GLY A 143 14.58 7.13 -16.90
C GLY A 143 14.84 7.28 -15.40
N ALA A 144 13.92 7.86 -14.62
CA ALA A 144 14.06 7.97 -13.19
C ALA A 144 14.18 6.58 -12.53
N VAL A 145 15.19 6.44 -11.65
CA VAL A 145 15.35 5.26 -10.78
C VAL A 145 14.53 5.49 -9.52
N SER A 146 13.27 5.13 -9.57
CA SER A 146 12.28 5.36 -8.52
C SER A 146 11.13 4.37 -8.64
N PRO A 147 10.38 4.08 -7.56
CA PRO A 147 9.11 3.35 -7.65
C PRO A 147 8.12 4.06 -8.57
N ARG A 148 7.09 3.34 -9.01
CA ARG A 148 5.87 3.99 -9.50
C ARG A 148 5.21 4.70 -8.32
N VAL A 149 4.61 5.84 -8.57
CA VAL A 149 4.00 6.65 -7.52
C VAL A 149 2.59 7.04 -7.88
N TYR A 150 1.68 6.79 -6.94
CA TYR A 150 0.27 7.20 -6.96
C TYR A 150 0.03 8.08 -5.75
N PHE A 151 -0.74 9.16 -5.89
CA PHE A 151 -0.84 10.16 -4.83
C PHE A 151 -2.23 10.80 -4.73
N SER A 152 -2.60 11.19 -3.50
CA SER A 152 -3.87 11.84 -3.21
C SER A 152 -3.80 13.37 -3.21
N GLY A 153 -2.62 13.95 -2.99
CA GLY A 153 -2.51 15.33 -2.54
C GLY A 153 -2.80 15.46 -1.03
N PRO A 154 -3.24 16.63 -0.53
CA PRO A 154 -3.46 16.84 0.90
C PRO A 154 -4.60 15.99 1.48
N LEU A 155 -4.52 15.74 2.78
CA LEU A 155 -5.61 15.15 3.56
C LEU A 155 -6.82 16.09 3.51
N LEU A 156 -7.97 15.61 3.05
CA LEU A 156 -9.22 16.36 3.04
C LEU A 156 -9.86 16.26 4.42
N ASP A 157 -9.61 17.24 5.28
CA ASP A 157 -10.12 17.29 6.64
C ASP A 157 -11.34 18.22 6.74
N GLY A 158 -11.95 18.33 7.91
CA GLY A 158 -13.12 19.16 8.15
C GLY A 158 -12.79 20.66 8.32
N ARG A 159 -13.69 21.39 9.03
CA ARG A 159 -13.47 22.79 9.38
C ARG A 159 -12.20 23.00 10.20
N HIS A 160 -11.90 22.08 11.09
CA HIS A 160 -10.63 21.99 11.81
C HIS A 160 -9.74 20.98 11.13
N VAL A 161 -8.45 21.27 11.05
CA VAL A 161 -7.47 20.43 10.36
C VAL A 161 -6.49 19.86 11.38
N VAL A 162 -6.28 18.55 11.34
CA VAL A 162 -5.35 17.88 12.26
C VAL A 162 -3.89 18.20 11.91
N TYR A 163 -3.56 18.18 10.63
CA TYR A 163 -2.23 18.43 10.08
C TYR A 163 -2.17 19.81 9.41
N ASP A 164 -2.22 20.85 10.25
CA ASP A 164 -2.38 22.26 9.86
C ASP A 164 -1.07 23.06 9.78
N GLY A 165 0.08 22.45 10.08
CA GLY A 165 1.39 23.11 10.13
C GLY A 165 1.76 23.68 11.48
N GLY A 166 0.92 23.53 12.50
CA GLY A 166 1.20 23.91 13.88
C GLY A 166 1.97 22.83 14.63
N ALA A 167 1.25 22.00 15.40
CA ALA A 167 1.84 20.89 16.16
C ALA A 167 2.32 19.72 15.28
N ARG A 168 1.89 19.66 14.02
CA ARG A 168 2.22 18.63 13.03
C ARG A 168 2.50 19.27 11.67
N PRO A 169 3.25 18.58 10.76
CA PRO A 169 3.50 19.09 9.42
C PRO A 169 2.23 19.51 8.68
N LEU A 170 2.32 20.48 7.78
CA LEU A 170 1.19 20.89 6.94
C LEU A 170 1.03 19.93 5.79
N ILE A 171 0.13 18.95 5.94
CA ILE A 171 -0.26 18.02 4.89
C ILE A 171 -1.79 17.88 4.74
N GLY A 172 -2.56 18.63 5.54
CA GLY A 172 -4.02 18.66 5.48
C GLY A 172 -4.57 19.92 4.86
N THR A 173 -5.79 19.87 4.35
CA THR A 173 -6.55 21.01 3.85
C THR A 173 -7.96 21.01 4.42
N GLN A 174 -8.48 22.22 4.61
CA GLN A 174 -9.81 22.46 5.17
C GLN A 174 -10.91 22.19 4.13
N ASN A 175 -12.02 21.61 4.61
CA ASN A 175 -13.30 21.52 3.94
C ASN A 175 -14.37 21.95 4.95
N SER A 176 -14.65 23.25 5.03
CA SER A 176 -15.57 23.81 6.00
C SER A 176 -17.04 23.64 5.64
N ASP A 177 -17.31 23.41 4.35
CA ASP A 177 -18.63 23.23 3.78
C ASP A 177 -18.60 22.35 2.51
N VAL A 178 -19.79 22.02 2.02
CA VAL A 178 -20.02 21.13 0.88
C VAL A 178 -19.40 21.66 -0.42
N GLU A 179 -19.48 22.97 -0.67
CA GLU A 179 -18.96 23.54 -1.92
C GLU A 179 -17.43 23.56 -1.93
N GLN A 180 -16.81 23.93 -0.82
CA GLN A 180 -15.36 23.85 -0.68
C GLN A 180 -14.84 22.41 -0.84
N ALA A 181 -15.56 21.42 -0.29
CA ALA A 181 -15.22 20.02 -0.43
C ALA A 181 -15.22 19.58 -1.90
N ARG A 182 -16.28 19.89 -2.66
CA ARG A 182 -16.38 19.58 -4.08
C ARG A 182 -15.28 20.27 -4.89
N GLU A 183 -15.04 21.56 -4.64
CA GLU A 183 -14.00 22.32 -5.33
C GLU A 183 -12.61 21.74 -5.06
N ASN A 184 -12.30 21.33 -3.84
CA ASN A 184 -11.03 20.70 -3.51
C ASN A 184 -10.83 19.38 -4.29
N VAL A 185 -11.84 18.53 -4.41
CA VAL A 185 -11.77 17.30 -5.22
C VAL A 185 -11.49 17.62 -6.70
N ARG A 186 -12.20 18.61 -7.28
CA ARG A 186 -11.98 19.05 -8.68
C ARG A 186 -10.54 19.54 -8.88
N ARG A 187 -10.01 20.33 -7.93
CA ARG A 187 -8.61 20.82 -7.99
C ARG A 187 -7.60 19.69 -7.92
N LEU A 188 -7.84 18.68 -7.07
CA LEU A 188 -6.96 17.51 -6.97
C LEU A 188 -6.97 16.73 -8.28
N LYS A 189 -8.14 16.48 -8.88
CA LYS A 189 -8.24 15.85 -10.20
C LYS A 189 -7.47 16.64 -11.26
N ALA A 190 -7.69 17.94 -11.33
CA ALA A 190 -6.98 18.83 -12.27
C ALA A 190 -5.46 18.85 -12.00
N GLY A 191 -5.03 18.68 -10.75
CA GLY A 191 -3.63 18.57 -10.34
C GLY A 191 -3.00 17.19 -10.59
N GLY A 192 -3.77 16.24 -11.15
CA GLY A 192 -3.27 14.90 -11.52
C GLY A 192 -3.23 13.91 -10.36
N ALA A 193 -3.98 14.15 -9.28
CA ALA A 193 -4.16 13.17 -8.22
C ALA A 193 -4.79 11.88 -8.76
N ASP A 194 -4.28 10.73 -8.31
CA ASP A 194 -4.74 9.40 -8.72
C ASP A 194 -5.94 8.94 -7.88
N PHE A 195 -6.10 9.47 -6.67
CA PHE A 195 -7.20 9.21 -5.72
C PHE A 195 -7.34 10.39 -4.75
N ILE A 196 -8.33 10.38 -3.85
CA ILE A 196 -8.43 11.35 -2.74
C ILE A 196 -8.25 10.67 -1.39
N LYS A 197 -7.85 11.46 -0.38
CA LYS A 197 -7.73 11.01 1.02
C LYS A 197 -8.62 11.82 1.94
N ILE A 198 -9.68 11.20 2.47
CA ILE A 198 -10.56 11.80 3.48
C ILE A 198 -9.97 11.58 4.87
N TYR A 199 -10.07 12.62 5.73
CA TYR A 199 -9.50 12.59 7.07
C TYR A 199 -10.58 12.64 8.19
N GLU A 200 -10.15 12.76 9.46
CA GLU A 200 -11.02 12.39 10.62
C GLU A 200 -12.03 13.46 11.06
N LEU A 201 -11.84 14.75 10.73
CA LEU A 201 -12.70 15.82 11.27
C LEU A 201 -13.80 16.31 10.32
N VAL A 202 -14.02 15.63 9.20
CA VAL A 202 -15.12 15.96 8.28
C VAL A 202 -16.48 15.64 8.91
N THR A 203 -17.47 16.49 8.64
CA THR A 203 -18.87 16.21 9.03
C THR A 203 -19.51 15.21 8.05
N PRO A 204 -20.62 14.56 8.37
CA PRO A 204 -21.32 13.66 7.47
C PRO A 204 -21.72 14.33 6.12
N GLU A 205 -22.11 15.61 6.13
CA GLU A 205 -22.49 16.35 4.94
C GLU A 205 -21.27 16.61 4.03
N VAL A 206 -20.13 16.99 4.63
CA VAL A 206 -18.87 17.18 3.92
C VAL A 206 -18.36 15.85 3.38
N PHE A 207 -18.44 14.77 4.17
CA PHE A 207 -18.08 13.42 3.73
C PHE A 207 -18.88 13.01 2.50
N ALA A 208 -20.21 13.16 2.53
CA ALA A 208 -21.08 12.84 1.39
C ALA A 208 -20.70 13.64 0.15
N ALA A 209 -20.41 14.93 0.31
CA ALA A 209 -20.00 15.80 -0.81
C ALA A 209 -18.65 15.38 -1.42
N LEU A 210 -17.68 14.97 -0.59
CA LEU A 210 -16.40 14.44 -1.04
C LEU A 210 -16.57 13.13 -1.83
N VAL A 211 -17.40 12.21 -1.31
CA VAL A 211 -17.71 10.93 -1.96
C VAL A 211 -18.41 11.14 -3.31
N ASP A 212 -19.46 11.96 -3.35
CA ASP A 212 -20.19 12.27 -4.57
C ASP A 212 -19.28 12.87 -5.64
N GLU A 213 -18.49 13.88 -5.28
CA GLU A 213 -17.62 14.56 -6.25
C GLU A 213 -16.48 13.63 -6.70
N ALA A 214 -15.88 12.83 -5.81
CA ALA A 214 -14.86 11.85 -6.18
C ALA A 214 -15.42 10.84 -7.19
N SER A 215 -16.65 10.37 -7.00
CA SER A 215 -17.33 9.49 -7.95
C SER A 215 -17.50 10.17 -9.32
N LEU A 216 -17.95 11.43 -9.37
CA LEU A 216 -18.07 12.21 -10.61
C LEU A 216 -16.74 12.39 -11.33
N GLN A 217 -15.64 12.50 -10.57
CA GLN A 217 -14.28 12.66 -11.10
C GLN A 217 -13.59 11.31 -11.38
N SER A 218 -14.24 10.16 -11.11
CA SER A 218 -13.66 8.83 -11.20
C SER A 218 -12.35 8.73 -10.41
N LEU A 219 -12.36 9.19 -9.17
CA LEU A 219 -11.25 9.10 -8.23
C LEU A 219 -11.59 8.07 -7.14
N PRO A 220 -10.77 7.02 -6.95
CA PRO A 220 -10.85 6.17 -5.76
C PRO A 220 -10.71 6.98 -4.47
N ILE A 221 -11.26 6.44 -3.38
CA ILE A 221 -11.26 7.11 -2.08
C ILE A 221 -10.51 6.26 -1.06
N ALA A 222 -9.46 6.81 -0.47
CA ALA A 222 -8.87 6.32 0.76
C ALA A 222 -9.39 7.16 1.94
N ALA A 223 -9.72 6.56 3.08
CA ALA A 223 -10.28 7.30 4.20
C ALA A 223 -9.73 6.84 5.55
N HIS A 224 -9.55 7.79 6.48
CA HIS A 224 -9.82 7.48 7.87
C HIS A 224 -11.34 7.51 8.09
N VAL A 225 -11.85 6.72 9.01
CA VAL A 225 -13.25 6.85 9.42
C VAL A 225 -13.43 8.19 10.13
N PRO A 226 -14.30 9.09 9.63
CA PRO A 226 -14.54 10.36 10.30
C PRO A 226 -15.04 10.16 11.73
N LEU A 227 -14.59 11.01 12.65
CA LEU A 227 -14.98 10.91 14.06
C LEU A 227 -16.48 11.14 14.33
N HIS A 228 -17.17 11.76 13.36
CA HIS A 228 -18.63 11.92 13.37
C HIS A 228 -19.41 10.70 12.93
N MET A 229 -18.75 9.63 12.48
CA MET A 229 -19.38 8.50 11.79
C MET A 229 -18.93 7.15 12.36
N LEU A 230 -19.76 6.14 12.17
CA LEU A 230 -19.39 4.74 12.42
C LEU A 230 -18.66 4.13 11.20
N ALA A 231 -17.77 3.19 11.46
CA ALA A 231 -17.01 2.52 10.41
C ALA A 231 -17.90 1.82 9.39
N SER A 232 -18.98 1.17 9.85
CA SER A 232 -19.96 0.49 9.00
C SER A 232 -20.73 1.42 8.07
N THR A 233 -20.86 2.72 8.41
CA THR A 233 -21.51 3.71 7.53
C THR A 233 -20.56 4.28 6.47
N VAL A 234 -19.25 4.19 6.69
CA VAL A 234 -18.21 4.69 5.78
C VAL A 234 -17.79 3.62 4.78
N GLY A 235 -17.69 2.35 5.22
CA GLY A 235 -17.05 1.27 4.50
C GLY A 235 -17.50 1.12 3.04
N ASN A 236 -18.79 1.01 2.78
CA ASN A 236 -19.33 0.81 1.42
C ASN A 236 -19.19 2.02 0.48
N GLN A 237 -18.62 3.12 0.96
CA GLN A 237 -18.49 4.37 0.21
C GLN A 237 -17.05 4.69 -0.15
N VAL A 238 -16.08 3.91 0.36
CA VAL A 238 -14.65 4.15 0.17
C VAL A 238 -13.91 2.88 -0.23
N GLY A 239 -12.88 3.01 -1.04
CA GLY A 239 -12.07 1.85 -1.49
C GLY A 239 -11.12 1.32 -0.42
N THR A 240 -10.56 2.21 0.44
CA THR A 240 -9.72 1.78 1.57
C THR A 240 -10.02 2.53 2.84
N MET A 241 -9.86 1.83 3.99
CA MET A 241 -9.88 2.41 5.34
C MET A 241 -8.53 2.17 6.02
N GLU A 242 -8.01 3.21 6.68
CA GLU A 242 -6.63 3.22 7.17
C GLU A 242 -6.54 3.05 8.70
N HIS A 243 -5.49 2.36 9.18
CA HIS A 243 -5.07 2.24 10.58
C HIS A 243 -6.06 1.58 11.53
N LEU A 244 -7.09 0.89 11.04
CA LEU A 244 -8.19 0.34 11.87
C LEU A 244 -8.92 1.42 12.69
N ARG A 245 -8.93 2.67 12.21
CA ARG A 245 -9.50 3.79 12.99
C ARG A 245 -11.00 3.65 13.17
N ASN A 246 -11.43 3.81 14.42
CA ASN A 246 -12.83 3.86 14.83
C ASN A 246 -13.64 2.56 14.60
N ILE A 247 -13.00 1.45 14.19
CA ILE A 247 -13.64 0.13 14.13
C ILE A 247 -13.93 -0.36 15.54
N GLU A 248 -13.02 -0.08 16.49
CA GLU A 248 -13.21 -0.39 17.90
C GLU A 248 -14.48 0.25 18.48
N LEU A 249 -14.77 1.48 18.09
CA LEU A 249 -15.96 2.19 18.56
C LEU A 249 -17.24 1.56 17.98
N ASP A 250 -17.25 1.25 16.70
CA ASP A 250 -18.43 0.67 16.04
C ASP A 250 -18.70 -0.77 16.51
N CYS A 251 -17.64 -1.52 16.88
CA CYS A 251 -17.77 -2.85 17.46
C CYS A 251 -18.19 -2.85 18.95
N ALA A 252 -18.27 -1.70 19.62
CA ALA A 252 -18.62 -1.62 21.05
C ALA A 252 -20.14 -1.76 21.28
N GLU A 253 -20.53 -2.41 22.37
CA GLU A 253 -21.93 -2.54 22.82
C GLU A 253 -22.64 -1.17 22.91
N ASN A 254 -21.91 -0.14 23.35
CA ASN A 254 -22.39 1.22 23.56
C ASN A 254 -21.94 2.21 22.47
N ALA A 255 -21.73 1.75 21.25
CA ALA A 255 -21.17 2.54 20.14
C ALA A 255 -21.93 3.85 19.89
N GLU A 256 -23.27 3.83 19.91
CA GLU A 256 -24.09 5.03 19.70
C GLU A 256 -23.91 6.08 20.81
N ALA A 257 -23.76 5.64 22.05
CA ALA A 257 -23.49 6.53 23.18
C ALA A 257 -22.09 7.16 23.07
N LEU A 258 -21.08 6.37 22.71
CA LEU A 258 -19.72 6.85 22.46
C LEU A 258 -19.67 7.84 21.29
N LEU A 259 -20.41 7.57 20.22
CA LEU A 259 -20.52 8.47 19.07
C LEU A 259 -21.21 9.79 19.44
N ALA A 260 -22.28 9.75 20.24
CA ALA A 260 -22.97 10.95 20.71
C ALA A 260 -22.05 11.88 21.52
N ILE A 261 -21.24 11.31 22.43
CA ILE A 261 -20.21 12.05 23.18
C ILE A 261 -19.16 12.69 22.23
N ARG A 262 -18.76 11.98 21.18
CA ARG A 262 -17.84 12.53 20.16
C ARG A 262 -18.47 13.72 19.43
N ILE A 263 -19.70 13.57 18.97
CA ILE A 263 -20.40 14.62 18.22
C ILE A 263 -20.52 15.88 19.08
N GLU A 264 -20.86 15.75 20.36
CA GLU A 264 -20.90 16.89 21.30
C GLU A 264 -19.55 17.61 21.37
N ALA A 265 -18.45 16.87 21.52
CA ALA A 265 -17.10 17.44 21.57
C ALA A 265 -16.66 18.07 20.23
N LEU A 266 -17.06 17.48 19.10
CA LEU A 266 -16.72 17.94 17.76
C LEU A 266 -17.51 19.18 17.32
N THR A 267 -18.66 19.45 17.97
CA THR A 267 -19.53 20.60 17.70
C THR A 267 -19.33 21.76 18.68
N ALA A 268 -18.40 21.63 19.64
CA ALA A 268 -18.12 22.68 20.59
C ALA A 268 -17.52 23.94 19.91
N ASP A 269 -17.93 25.13 20.38
CA ASP A 269 -17.50 26.41 19.78
C ASP A 269 -16.02 26.78 20.08
N ASN A 270 -15.40 26.17 21.09
CA ASN A 270 -14.08 26.53 21.62
C ASN A 270 -12.95 25.57 21.17
N ILE A 271 -13.05 24.98 19.99
CA ILE A 271 -11.99 24.09 19.47
C ILE A 271 -10.82 24.95 19.00
N GLU A 272 -9.71 24.89 19.74
CA GLU A 272 -8.48 25.61 19.40
C GLU A 272 -7.56 24.86 18.45
N SER A 273 -7.57 23.53 18.46
CA SER A 273 -6.69 22.67 17.65
C SER A 273 -7.37 21.37 17.25
N GLY A 274 -7.44 21.12 15.94
CA GLY A 274 -7.93 19.84 15.39
C GLY A 274 -7.08 18.67 15.85
N TYR A 275 -5.76 18.83 15.96
CA TYR A 275 -4.84 17.81 16.45
C TYR A 275 -5.14 17.44 17.92
N ALA A 276 -5.28 18.43 18.80
CA ALA A 276 -5.56 18.19 20.22
C ALA A 276 -6.92 17.53 20.42
N LEU A 277 -7.97 18.03 19.73
CA LEU A 277 -9.31 17.44 19.77
C LEU A 277 -9.32 15.98 19.35
N ARG A 278 -8.77 15.67 18.19
CA ARG A 278 -8.64 14.29 17.70
C ARG A 278 -7.90 13.40 18.70
N GLY A 279 -6.76 13.87 19.20
CA GLY A 279 -5.93 13.13 20.15
C GLY A 279 -6.67 12.83 21.46
N SER A 280 -7.41 13.79 21.99
CA SER A 280 -8.21 13.62 23.23
C SER A 280 -9.33 12.60 23.05
N LEU A 281 -10.07 12.65 21.95
CA LEU A 281 -11.17 11.71 21.67
C LEU A 281 -10.66 10.26 21.54
N HIS A 282 -9.55 10.05 20.83
CA HIS A 282 -8.94 8.71 20.76
C HIS A 282 -8.46 8.22 22.14
N LYS A 283 -7.81 9.09 22.91
CA LYS A 283 -7.32 8.74 24.25
C LYS A 283 -8.45 8.38 25.22
N LEU A 284 -9.54 9.12 25.18
CA LEU A 284 -10.66 8.95 26.11
C LEU A 284 -11.55 7.74 25.82
N GLN A 285 -11.70 7.36 24.55
CA GLN A 285 -12.73 6.40 24.16
C GLN A 285 -12.22 5.06 23.66
N ARG A 286 -10.98 5.01 23.10
CA ARG A 286 -10.48 3.80 22.42
C ARG A 286 -10.44 2.57 23.32
N LEU A 287 -9.84 2.68 24.49
CA LEU A 287 -9.68 1.54 25.39
C LEU A 287 -11.00 1.09 26.00
N ASP A 288 -11.91 2.02 26.27
CA ASP A 288 -13.25 1.72 26.76
C ASP A 288 -14.08 1.04 25.69
N ALA A 289 -14.00 1.50 24.43
CA ALA A 289 -14.64 0.83 23.30
C ALA A 289 -14.10 -0.59 23.08
N ILE A 290 -12.79 -0.80 23.19
CA ILE A 290 -12.19 -2.14 23.12
C ILE A 290 -12.69 -3.04 24.27
N ALA A 291 -12.80 -2.52 25.47
CA ALA A 291 -13.31 -3.27 26.62
C ALA A 291 -14.80 -3.62 26.52
N ALA A 292 -15.57 -2.80 25.80
CA ALA A 292 -17.01 -2.98 25.54
C ALA A 292 -17.30 -3.70 24.21
N LEU A 293 -16.33 -4.42 23.63
CA LEU A 293 -16.51 -5.12 22.34
C LEU A 293 -17.67 -6.13 22.44
N ASP A 294 -18.67 -5.97 21.56
CA ASP A 294 -19.75 -6.92 21.34
C ASP A 294 -19.48 -7.77 20.09
N GLU A 295 -19.36 -9.07 20.25
CA GLU A 295 -19.03 -10.00 19.17
C GLU A 295 -20.07 -10.02 18.06
N THR A 296 -21.37 -9.95 18.42
CA THR A 296 -22.49 -10.00 17.45
C THR A 296 -22.53 -8.71 16.63
N ARG A 297 -22.34 -7.57 17.29
CA ARG A 297 -22.27 -6.27 16.62
C ARG A 297 -21.04 -6.19 15.72
N CYS A 298 -19.87 -6.58 16.22
CA CYS A 298 -18.63 -6.56 15.47
C CYS A 298 -18.70 -7.43 14.22
N ALA A 299 -19.32 -8.62 14.30
CA ALA A 299 -19.54 -9.46 13.11
C ALA A 299 -20.38 -8.76 12.03
N LYS A 300 -21.41 -7.97 12.41
CA LYS A 300 -22.20 -7.15 11.47
C LYS A 300 -21.38 -6.00 10.88
N VAL A 301 -20.58 -5.32 11.71
CA VAL A 301 -19.65 -4.26 11.23
C VAL A 301 -18.70 -4.83 10.20
N LEU A 302 -18.03 -5.95 10.51
CA LEU A 302 -17.08 -6.56 9.57
C LEU A 302 -17.76 -7.05 8.28
N ALA A 303 -18.96 -7.60 8.36
CA ALA A 303 -19.73 -7.99 7.18
C ALA A 303 -20.05 -6.81 6.25
N SER A 304 -20.14 -5.57 6.77
CA SER A 304 -20.34 -4.36 5.96
C SER A 304 -19.05 -3.83 5.34
N LEU A 305 -17.88 -4.40 5.67
CA LEU A 305 -16.57 -3.95 5.19
C LEU A 305 -15.94 -4.87 4.13
N THR A 306 -16.66 -5.90 3.67
CA THR A 306 -16.14 -6.92 2.75
C THR A 306 -15.72 -6.38 1.38
N GLU A 307 -16.22 -5.22 0.98
CA GLU A 307 -15.86 -4.53 -0.26
C GLU A 307 -14.82 -3.39 -0.06
N THR A 308 -14.34 -3.21 1.17
CA THR A 308 -13.43 -2.10 1.52
C THR A 308 -12.11 -2.63 2.05
N ILE A 309 -11.02 -2.39 1.33
CA ILE A 309 -9.69 -2.84 1.73
C ILE A 309 -9.26 -2.13 3.02
N GLN A 310 -8.89 -2.89 4.03
CA GLN A 310 -8.36 -2.37 5.27
C GLN A 310 -6.85 -2.29 5.21
N VAL A 311 -6.25 -1.12 5.48
CA VAL A 311 -4.80 -0.91 5.56
C VAL A 311 -4.42 -0.68 7.02
N PRO A 312 -4.15 -1.74 7.79
CA PRO A 312 -4.11 -1.68 9.25
C PRO A 312 -2.89 -0.97 9.81
N THR A 313 -1.80 -0.86 9.07
CA THR A 313 -0.50 -0.36 9.53
C THR A 313 -0.10 -0.97 10.88
N LEU A 314 -0.11 -2.29 10.97
CA LEU A 314 0.16 -3.03 12.21
C LEU A 314 1.57 -2.75 12.75
N ARG A 315 2.55 -2.48 11.86
CA ARG A 315 3.89 -2.07 12.29
C ARG A 315 3.85 -0.83 13.20
N LEU A 316 2.84 0.05 13.04
CA LEU A 316 2.59 1.23 13.88
C LEU A 316 1.70 0.88 15.08
N ASN A 317 0.50 0.32 14.82
CA ASN A 317 -0.49 0.04 15.87
C ASN A 317 -0.02 -1.02 16.88
N ALA A 318 0.78 -1.97 16.44
CA ALA A 318 1.34 -3.03 17.29
C ALA A 318 2.86 -2.84 17.57
N MET A 319 3.42 -1.67 17.30
CA MET A 319 4.82 -1.35 17.59
C MET A 319 5.25 -1.68 19.03
N PRO A 320 4.43 -1.42 20.08
CA PRO A 320 4.78 -1.81 21.43
C PRO A 320 5.00 -3.31 21.66
N LEU A 321 4.43 -4.19 20.81
CA LEU A 321 4.62 -5.63 20.87
C LEU A 321 5.89 -6.12 20.14
N ALA A 322 6.41 -5.33 19.22
CA ALA A 322 7.58 -5.67 18.40
C ALA A 322 8.29 -4.39 17.93
N PRO A 323 8.95 -3.66 18.85
CA PRO A 323 9.61 -2.42 18.51
C PRO A 323 10.69 -2.64 17.43
N PRO A 324 10.82 -1.71 16.46
CA PRO A 324 11.77 -1.89 15.37
C PRO A 324 13.23 -1.90 15.85
N TYR A 325 13.58 -1.15 16.87
CA TYR A 325 14.94 -1.09 17.44
C TYR A 325 15.34 -2.37 18.23
N GLU A 326 14.42 -3.28 18.53
CA GLU A 326 14.70 -4.58 19.12
C GLU A 326 14.97 -5.66 18.05
N GLN A 327 14.81 -5.32 16.76
CA GLN A 327 15.05 -6.28 15.68
C GLN A 327 16.54 -6.41 15.37
N ASN A 328 16.98 -7.62 15.09
CA ASN A 328 18.40 -7.93 14.86
C ASN A 328 19.02 -7.17 13.67
N ASP A 329 18.21 -6.80 12.68
CA ASP A 329 18.62 -6.10 11.45
C ASP A 329 18.32 -4.58 11.47
N TRP A 330 17.86 -4.05 12.61
CA TRP A 330 17.56 -2.62 12.76
C TRP A 330 18.77 -1.73 12.47
N ASN A 331 19.94 -2.08 13.01
CA ASN A 331 21.15 -1.28 12.84
C ASN A 331 21.57 -1.22 11.37
N ASP A 332 21.41 -2.29 10.61
CA ASP A 332 21.70 -2.33 9.18
C ASP A 332 20.69 -1.48 8.41
N ALA A 333 19.41 -1.59 8.74
CA ALA A 333 18.35 -0.83 8.09
C ALA A 333 18.50 0.68 8.31
N ILE A 334 18.73 1.12 9.55
CA ILE A 334 18.88 2.54 9.88
C ILE A 334 20.21 3.13 9.37
N SER A 335 21.23 2.30 9.12
CA SER A 335 22.55 2.75 8.64
C SER A 335 22.49 3.55 7.33
N ALA A 336 21.45 3.32 6.52
CA ALA A 336 21.21 4.03 5.27
C ALA A 336 20.59 5.42 5.46
N MET A 337 20.11 5.73 6.67
CA MET A 337 19.49 7.02 6.97
C MET A 337 20.54 8.10 7.24
N GLN A 338 20.11 9.36 7.16
CA GLN A 338 20.97 10.51 7.47
C GLN A 338 21.46 10.45 8.93
N PRO A 339 22.66 11.00 9.23
CA PRO A 339 23.24 10.95 10.58
C PRO A 339 22.30 11.46 11.67
N GLU A 340 21.56 12.53 11.40
CA GLU A 340 20.64 13.17 12.33
C GLU A 340 19.47 12.24 12.67
N VAL A 341 18.92 11.54 11.67
CA VAL A 341 17.87 10.55 11.86
C VAL A 341 18.38 9.36 12.65
N ARG A 342 19.59 8.88 12.34
CA ARG A 342 20.21 7.78 13.09
C ARG A 342 20.44 8.14 14.56
N GLN A 343 20.91 9.35 14.81
CA GLN A 343 21.12 9.84 16.18
C GLN A 343 19.80 9.93 16.95
N GLU A 344 18.76 10.50 16.32
CA GLU A 344 17.45 10.65 16.93
C GLU A 344 16.81 9.28 17.21
N TRP A 345 16.80 8.38 16.24
CA TRP A 345 16.08 7.12 16.33
C TRP A 345 16.82 6.01 17.11
N ASN A 346 18.14 6.14 17.29
CA ASN A 346 18.93 5.28 18.17
C ASN A 346 19.07 5.82 19.60
N ALA A 347 18.53 7.02 19.89
CA ALA A 347 18.48 7.52 21.25
C ALA A 347 17.35 6.81 22.01
N PRO A 348 17.66 5.83 22.89
CA PRO A 348 16.63 4.97 23.49
C PRO A 348 15.58 5.78 24.25
N ASN A 349 15.93 6.93 24.80
CA ASN A 349 15.09 7.69 25.73
C ASN A 349 13.99 8.55 25.08
N GLN A 350 13.99 8.72 23.75
CA GLN A 350 12.97 9.55 23.09
C GLN A 350 11.73 8.74 22.67
N TYR A 351 11.90 7.45 22.38
CA TYR A 351 10.84 6.57 21.86
C TYR A 351 10.50 5.41 22.78
N ILE A 352 11.35 5.15 23.78
CA ILE A 352 11.09 4.18 24.85
C ILE A 352 10.65 4.97 26.07
N PRO A 353 9.37 4.96 26.45
CA PRO A 353 8.91 5.56 27.70
C PRO A 353 9.69 4.97 28.89
N GLU A 354 9.91 5.76 29.95
CA GLU A 354 10.54 5.27 31.19
C GLU A 354 9.79 4.07 31.78
N ASP A 355 8.48 3.97 31.52
CA ASP A 355 7.60 2.89 31.91
C ASP A 355 7.36 1.84 30.79
N TYR A 356 8.31 1.70 29.86
CA TYR A 356 8.18 0.79 28.72
C TYR A 356 7.77 -0.64 29.09
N GLU A 357 8.25 -1.15 30.22
CA GLU A 357 7.87 -2.47 30.73
C GLU A 357 6.39 -2.52 31.20
N GLN A 358 5.79 -1.36 31.55
CA GLN A 358 4.41 -1.21 31.99
C GLN A 358 3.50 -0.71 30.87
N ARG A 359 3.97 -0.68 29.63
CA ARG A 359 3.20 -0.18 28.49
C ARG A 359 1.86 -0.87 28.32
N ASP A 360 0.85 -0.09 27.99
CA ASP A 360 -0.47 -0.63 27.71
C ASP A 360 -0.50 -1.31 26.32
N LEU A 361 -0.62 -2.62 26.33
CA LEU A 361 -0.65 -3.45 25.12
C LEU A 361 -2.06 -3.74 24.60
N ARG A 362 -3.12 -3.23 25.27
CA ARG A 362 -4.51 -3.53 24.90
C ARG A 362 -4.83 -3.16 23.45
N PHE A 363 -4.46 -1.95 23.04
CA PHE A 363 -4.68 -1.52 21.64
C PHE A 363 -3.86 -2.32 20.64
N SER A 364 -2.63 -2.66 20.96
CA SER A 364 -1.76 -3.46 20.08
C SER A 364 -2.30 -4.89 19.91
N ASN A 365 -2.72 -5.53 21.01
CA ASN A 365 -3.34 -6.85 20.95
C ASN A 365 -4.70 -6.82 20.22
N TYR A 366 -5.52 -5.79 20.47
CA TYR A 366 -6.74 -5.56 19.73
C TYR A 366 -6.48 -5.46 18.23
N SER A 367 -5.47 -4.69 17.81
CA SER A 367 -5.17 -4.47 16.39
C SER A 367 -4.80 -5.80 15.68
N LEU A 368 -4.00 -6.67 16.32
CA LEU A 368 -3.71 -7.99 15.79
C LEU A 368 -4.96 -8.88 15.71
N SER A 369 -5.76 -8.91 16.78
CA SER A 369 -6.98 -9.73 16.83
C SER A 369 -8.03 -9.23 15.84
N MET A 370 -8.11 -7.93 15.59
CA MET A 370 -9.06 -7.35 14.64
C MET A 370 -8.72 -7.73 13.20
N VAL A 371 -7.44 -7.72 12.82
CA VAL A 371 -7.02 -8.23 11.50
C VAL A 371 -7.40 -9.71 11.36
N LYS A 372 -7.20 -10.54 12.39
CA LYS A 372 -7.66 -11.93 12.35
C LYS A 372 -9.16 -12.04 12.12
N ARG A 373 -9.98 -11.25 12.83
CA ARG A 373 -11.44 -11.21 12.66
C ARG A 373 -11.84 -10.75 11.25
N MET A 374 -11.12 -9.77 10.68
CA MET A 374 -11.31 -9.32 9.31
C MET A 374 -11.09 -10.46 8.31
N LEU A 375 -9.99 -11.20 8.46
CA LEU A 375 -9.71 -12.36 7.62
C LEU A 375 -10.80 -13.41 7.70
N ASP A 376 -11.26 -13.74 8.92
CA ASP A 376 -12.31 -14.73 9.15
C ASP A 376 -13.66 -14.28 8.58
N ALA A 377 -13.90 -12.97 8.49
CA ALA A 377 -15.08 -12.36 7.91
C ALA A 377 -14.99 -12.12 6.40
N GLY A 378 -13.83 -12.41 5.76
CA GLY A 378 -13.62 -12.18 4.32
C GLY A 378 -13.36 -10.70 3.96
N VAL A 379 -13.01 -9.86 4.93
CA VAL A 379 -12.67 -8.45 4.69
C VAL A 379 -11.26 -8.39 4.08
N PRO A 380 -11.07 -7.72 2.93
CA PRO A 380 -9.76 -7.62 2.28
C PRO A 380 -8.80 -6.75 3.09
N VAL A 381 -7.52 -7.17 3.17
CA VAL A 381 -6.46 -6.46 3.90
C VAL A 381 -5.33 -6.11 2.95
N GLY A 382 -4.91 -4.85 2.96
CA GLY A 382 -3.77 -4.31 2.23
C GLY A 382 -2.60 -3.97 3.16
N ALA A 383 -1.38 -3.90 2.60
CA ALA A 383 -0.16 -3.59 3.34
C ALA A 383 0.28 -2.14 3.15
N GLY A 384 0.43 -1.39 4.24
CA GLY A 384 0.92 -0.01 4.24
C GLY A 384 1.62 0.34 5.54
N THR A 385 2.54 1.31 5.51
CA THR A 385 3.46 1.54 6.62
C THR A 385 3.26 2.84 7.38
N ASP A 386 2.67 3.83 6.79
CA ASP A 386 2.65 5.21 7.30
C ASP A 386 4.07 5.84 7.40
N THR A 387 4.95 5.43 6.46
CA THR A 387 6.34 5.93 6.36
C THR A 387 6.35 7.44 6.02
N PRO A 388 7.18 8.26 6.71
CA PRO A 388 8.25 7.96 7.67
C PRO A 388 7.84 8.07 9.15
N ILE A 389 6.56 8.04 9.47
CA ILE A 389 6.03 8.30 10.82
C ILE A 389 6.43 7.18 11.79
N ALA A 390 6.82 7.56 13.02
CA ALA A 390 7.08 6.65 14.14
C ALA A 390 8.08 5.52 13.80
N LEU A 391 9.32 5.88 13.57
CA LEU A 391 10.44 4.96 13.28
C LEU A 391 10.26 4.12 12.01
N ALA A 392 9.48 4.60 11.04
CA ALA A 392 9.30 3.90 9.78
C ALA A 392 10.41 4.22 8.79
N ILE A 393 11.37 3.30 8.64
CA ILE A 393 12.39 3.39 7.59
C ILE A 393 11.74 3.06 6.24
N PRO A 394 11.85 3.96 5.23
CA PRO A 394 11.29 3.72 3.90
C PRO A 394 11.70 2.37 3.32
N GLY A 395 10.74 1.59 2.90
CA GLY A 395 10.92 0.25 2.35
C GLY A 395 11.11 -0.85 3.39
N TYR A 396 12.08 -0.74 4.30
CA TYR A 396 12.28 -1.72 5.38
C TYR A 396 11.00 -1.96 6.18
N SER A 397 10.27 -0.89 6.49
CA SER A 397 9.08 -0.97 7.33
C SER A 397 7.93 -1.73 6.68
N LEU A 398 7.89 -1.88 5.34
CA LEU A 398 6.90 -2.74 4.70
C LEU A 398 7.12 -4.21 5.05
N HIS A 399 8.37 -4.68 5.09
CA HIS A 399 8.64 -6.06 5.51
C HIS A 399 8.24 -6.30 6.96
N ARG A 400 8.34 -5.28 7.82
CA ARG A 400 7.82 -5.34 9.19
C ARG A 400 6.29 -5.41 9.21
N GLU A 401 5.62 -4.67 8.33
CA GLU A 401 4.16 -4.78 8.19
C GLU A 401 3.76 -6.19 7.76
N LEU A 402 4.43 -6.78 6.75
CA LEU A 402 4.15 -8.16 6.31
C LEU A 402 4.35 -9.18 7.45
N GLU A 403 5.39 -9.04 8.25
CA GLU A 403 5.59 -9.89 9.45
C GLU A 403 4.46 -9.74 10.46
N MET A 404 3.99 -8.51 10.70
CA MET A 404 2.90 -8.25 11.63
C MET A 404 1.55 -8.77 11.10
N LEU A 405 1.31 -8.71 9.78
CA LEU A 405 0.15 -9.32 9.14
C LEU A 405 0.16 -10.85 9.31
N VAL A 406 1.32 -11.50 9.11
CA VAL A 406 1.44 -12.94 9.37
C VAL A 406 1.26 -13.27 10.86
N ARG A 407 1.81 -12.45 11.76
CA ARG A 407 1.58 -12.58 13.21
C ARG A 407 0.11 -12.42 13.59
N ALA A 408 -0.64 -11.61 12.87
CA ALA A 408 -2.09 -11.42 13.03
C ALA A 408 -2.93 -12.59 12.48
N GLY A 409 -2.31 -13.57 11.80
CA GLY A 409 -2.97 -14.79 11.31
C GLY A 409 -3.09 -14.92 9.80
N MET A 410 -2.51 -14.02 9.00
CA MET A 410 -2.38 -14.23 7.56
C MET A 410 -1.39 -15.33 7.25
N THR A 411 -1.62 -16.07 6.18
CA THR A 411 -0.57 -16.88 5.57
C THR A 411 0.45 -15.97 4.88
N PRO A 412 1.72 -16.40 4.69
CA PRO A 412 2.68 -15.61 3.92
C PRO A 412 2.19 -15.22 2.52
N LEU A 413 1.42 -16.11 1.85
CA LEU A 413 0.84 -15.82 0.55
C LEU A 413 -0.20 -14.69 0.61
N GLN A 414 -1.07 -14.68 1.62
CA GLN A 414 -2.02 -13.58 1.85
C GLN A 414 -1.32 -12.27 2.17
N ALA A 415 -0.21 -12.31 2.93
CA ALA A 415 0.59 -11.10 3.20
C ALA A 415 1.24 -10.55 1.92
N LEU A 416 1.70 -11.41 1.01
CA LEU A 416 2.16 -10.99 -0.32
C LEU A 416 1.01 -10.41 -1.16
N GLU A 417 -0.17 -11.02 -1.14
CA GLU A 417 -1.38 -10.50 -1.79
C GLU A 417 -1.71 -9.08 -1.31
N ALA A 418 -1.60 -8.83 0.00
CA ALA A 418 -1.83 -7.51 0.59
C ALA A 418 -0.87 -6.43 0.05
N ALA A 419 0.36 -6.80 -0.37
CA ALA A 419 1.37 -5.89 -0.90
C ALA A 419 1.54 -5.97 -2.42
N THR A 420 0.71 -6.71 -3.15
CA THR A 420 0.82 -6.86 -4.62
C THR A 420 -0.50 -6.66 -5.34
N ILE A 421 -1.54 -7.42 -4.99
CA ILE A 421 -2.86 -7.40 -5.66
C ILE A 421 -3.77 -6.32 -5.06
N ARG A 422 -3.91 -6.24 -3.73
CA ARG A 422 -4.82 -5.27 -3.09
C ARG A 422 -4.60 -3.81 -3.50
N PRO A 423 -3.35 -3.30 -3.64
CA PRO A 423 -3.14 -1.95 -4.14
C PRO A 423 -3.61 -1.75 -5.59
N THR A 424 -3.52 -2.78 -6.44
CA THR A 424 -3.98 -2.67 -7.83
C THR A 424 -5.50 -2.70 -7.94
N GLU A 425 -6.18 -3.50 -7.13
CA GLU A 425 -7.63 -3.49 -7.00
C GLU A 425 -8.16 -2.12 -6.54
N PHE A 426 -7.50 -1.48 -5.57
CA PHE A 426 -7.89 -0.14 -5.12
C PHE A 426 -7.85 0.89 -6.27
N LEU A 427 -6.87 0.77 -7.18
CA LEU A 427 -6.68 1.71 -8.28
C LEU A 427 -7.40 1.28 -9.57
N GLY A 428 -7.97 0.05 -9.64
CA GLY A 428 -8.59 -0.51 -10.83
C GLY A 428 -7.57 -0.77 -11.96
N ILE A 429 -6.36 -1.22 -11.61
CA ILE A 429 -5.26 -1.51 -12.54
C ILE A 429 -4.73 -2.95 -12.41
N GLU A 430 -5.54 -3.85 -11.93
CA GLU A 430 -5.18 -5.26 -11.75
C GLU A 430 -4.88 -5.98 -13.07
N ASP A 431 -5.38 -5.47 -14.20
CA ASP A 431 -5.01 -5.95 -15.54
C ASP A 431 -3.61 -5.52 -15.97
N GLU A 432 -3.06 -4.48 -15.32
CA GLU A 432 -1.72 -3.95 -15.64
C GLU A 432 -0.62 -4.45 -14.69
N MET A 433 -0.95 -4.75 -13.43
CA MET A 433 0.03 -4.99 -12.36
C MET A 433 -0.49 -6.01 -11.32
N GLY A 434 0.34 -6.34 -10.34
CA GLY A 434 -0.01 -7.13 -9.14
C GLY A 434 0.29 -8.61 -9.25
N THR A 435 0.44 -9.15 -10.46
CA THR A 435 0.76 -10.56 -10.73
C THR A 435 1.84 -10.67 -11.82
N ILE A 436 2.40 -11.88 -12.02
CA ILE A 436 3.43 -12.15 -13.05
C ILE A 436 2.76 -12.83 -14.24
N GLU A 437 2.20 -12.04 -15.13
CA GLU A 437 1.49 -12.50 -16.32
C GLU A 437 1.95 -11.74 -17.56
N VAL A 438 1.85 -12.37 -18.75
CA VAL A 438 2.16 -11.72 -20.03
C VAL A 438 1.24 -10.52 -20.25
N GLY A 439 1.80 -9.40 -20.68
CA GLY A 439 1.12 -8.12 -20.91
C GLY A 439 1.15 -7.20 -19.70
N LYS A 440 1.56 -7.68 -18.51
CA LYS A 440 1.67 -6.85 -17.30
C LYS A 440 3.01 -6.16 -17.21
N ARG A 441 3.05 -5.11 -16.39
CA ARG A 441 4.25 -4.30 -16.16
C ARG A 441 5.32 -5.09 -15.44
N ALA A 442 6.56 -4.88 -15.85
CA ALA A 442 7.71 -5.60 -15.33
C ALA A 442 8.30 -4.90 -14.09
N ASP A 443 7.56 -5.01 -12.98
CA ASP A 443 8.00 -4.67 -11.63
C ASP A 443 8.10 -5.96 -10.83
N LEU A 444 9.32 -6.43 -10.54
CA LEU A 444 9.58 -7.77 -10.02
C LEU A 444 10.69 -7.75 -8.96
N VAL A 445 10.62 -8.69 -8.01
CA VAL A 445 11.68 -8.89 -7.01
C VAL A 445 12.12 -10.34 -7.02
N LEU A 446 13.41 -10.57 -7.26
CA LEU A 446 14.05 -11.86 -7.16
C LEU A 446 14.62 -12.03 -5.75
N LEU A 447 14.19 -13.07 -5.06
CA LEU A 447 14.56 -13.40 -3.69
C LEU A 447 15.48 -14.63 -3.64
N SER A 448 16.39 -14.67 -2.68
CA SER A 448 17.31 -15.79 -2.47
C SER A 448 16.70 -16.92 -1.62
N ALA A 449 15.53 -16.72 -1.00
CA ALA A 449 14.85 -17.72 -0.18
C ALA A 449 13.34 -17.64 -0.33
N ASN A 450 12.64 -18.74 0.00
CA ASN A 450 11.20 -18.92 -0.18
C ASN A 450 10.39 -18.04 0.80
N PRO A 451 9.68 -17.02 0.33
CA PRO A 451 8.87 -16.15 1.19
C PRO A 451 7.62 -16.85 1.77
N LEU A 452 7.23 -18.02 1.23
CA LEU A 452 6.10 -18.80 1.75
C LEU A 452 6.49 -19.67 2.96
N GLU A 453 7.78 -19.98 3.13
CA GLU A 453 8.29 -20.66 4.31
C GLU A 453 8.45 -19.70 5.50
N ASP A 454 8.92 -18.49 5.21
CA ASP A 454 9.07 -17.42 6.18
C ASP A 454 8.93 -16.08 5.46
N ILE A 455 7.94 -15.27 5.85
CA ILE A 455 7.70 -13.97 5.23
C ILE A 455 8.90 -13.02 5.36
N ARG A 456 9.78 -13.22 6.34
CA ARG A 456 11.04 -12.48 6.51
C ARG A 456 12.01 -12.68 5.35
N HIS A 457 11.84 -13.74 4.56
CA HIS A 457 12.63 -13.97 3.35
C HIS A 457 12.37 -12.93 2.24
N THR A 458 11.29 -12.16 2.32
CA THR A 458 11.07 -11.00 1.42
C THR A 458 12.17 -9.95 1.52
N ARG A 459 12.97 -9.94 2.60
CA ARG A 459 14.17 -9.09 2.74
C ARG A 459 15.43 -9.67 2.11
N GLN A 460 15.43 -10.95 1.74
CA GLN A 460 16.59 -11.62 1.12
C GLN A 460 16.59 -11.36 -0.40
N ILE A 461 16.71 -10.08 -0.76
CA ILE A 461 16.60 -9.59 -2.13
C ILE A 461 17.90 -9.87 -2.89
N ASP A 462 17.81 -10.60 -4.00
CA ASP A 462 18.90 -10.78 -4.96
C ASP A 462 18.90 -9.64 -6.00
N THR A 463 17.77 -9.41 -6.65
CA THR A 463 17.64 -8.41 -7.73
C THR A 463 16.26 -7.76 -7.68
N VAL A 464 16.20 -6.45 -7.89
CA VAL A 464 14.97 -5.70 -8.10
C VAL A 464 14.90 -5.26 -9.55
N ILE A 465 13.76 -5.46 -10.17
CA ILE A 465 13.42 -4.92 -11.49
C ILE A 465 12.27 -3.95 -11.30
N SER A 466 12.46 -2.71 -11.71
CA SER A 466 11.44 -1.67 -11.66
C SER A 466 11.32 -1.00 -13.00
N LYS A 467 10.11 -0.87 -13.51
CA LYS A 467 9.84 -0.32 -14.85
C LYS A 467 10.67 -1.04 -15.93
N GLY A 468 10.76 -2.36 -15.82
CA GLY A 468 11.52 -3.22 -16.72
C GLY A 468 13.04 -3.04 -16.71
N LYS A 469 13.59 -2.38 -15.70
CA LYS A 469 15.03 -2.15 -15.56
C LYS A 469 15.55 -2.73 -14.27
N ILE A 470 16.72 -3.37 -14.34
CA ILE A 470 17.43 -3.83 -13.14
C ILE A 470 17.86 -2.60 -12.35
N VAL A 471 17.43 -2.54 -11.10
CA VAL A 471 17.82 -1.49 -10.16
C VAL A 471 19.27 -1.72 -9.74
N PRO A 472 20.18 -0.73 -9.91
CA PRO A 472 21.56 -0.86 -9.45
C PRO A 472 21.60 -1.09 -7.93
N ARG A 473 22.38 -2.06 -7.46
CA ARG A 473 22.64 -2.21 -6.03
C ARG A 473 23.30 -0.93 -5.51
N LEU A 474 22.66 -0.26 -4.58
CA LEU A 474 23.30 0.84 -3.84
C LEU A 474 24.37 0.22 -2.95
N ILE A 475 25.62 0.23 -3.42
CA ILE A 475 26.77 -0.14 -2.60
C ILE A 475 26.87 0.96 -1.54
N SER A 476 26.64 0.61 -0.27
CA SER A 476 26.93 1.53 0.85
C SER A 476 28.40 1.95 0.73
N LYS A 477 28.67 3.25 0.58
CA LYS A 477 30.01 3.82 0.62
C LYS A 477 30.60 3.73 2.05
N GLN A 478 30.51 2.59 2.71
CA GLN A 478 31.14 2.33 3.99
C GLN A 478 31.94 1.04 3.92
N ALA A 479 33.01 1.07 3.12
CA ALA A 479 34.15 0.17 3.24
C ALA A 479 35.34 0.86 2.59
N ARG A 480 35.83 1.95 3.19
CA ARG A 480 37.23 2.38 3.09
C ARG A 480 37.60 3.21 4.33
#